data_d1cdc2f0f7684567644fdd157d73b0c6
#
_entry.id   d1cdc2f0f7684567644fdd157d73b0c6
#
_cell.length_a   1.000
_cell.length_b   1.000
_cell.length_c   1.000
_cell.angle_alpha   90.00
_cell.angle_beta   90.00
_cell.angle_gamma   90.00
#
_symmetry.space_group_name_H-M   'P 1'
#
loop_
_entity.id
_entity.type
_entity.pdbx_description
1 polymer ?
#
loop_
_entity_poly.entity_id
_entity_poly.type
_entity_poly.pdbx_seq_one_letter_code
_entity_poly.pdbx_strand_id
1 'polypeptide(L)'
;MRDMADRAQGRLLLYQITAPMLDLAIGMGLEIIKYGEEAVVDLSAFTLDTPRLRSVRKAERAVARKGAEFRIVPAAAVPVIMDELARVSDEWVRAKRHEEKGFSLGRFDRDYLRHFDIALVLIDGRIVAFANLWLTADRSEASVDLMRQVDAAPPGTMDFLFVHLLQWAQARGYRRFTLGIAPLSGIEGRRLAPAWAKAAALVFRHGERFYGFRGLRAYKEKYAPEWEPRYIAGPHGLGMLKALRDLSRLVGRPMVEASSPHLALPARPARGDGGADRPPTPPPAANNAAAAETAGVAA
;
A
#
# COMPACT_ATOMS: atom_id res chain seq x y z
N MET A 1 -16.32 -15.99 -3.80
CA MET A 1 -15.93 -15.60 -2.42
C MET A 1 -16.98 -15.99 -1.40
N ARG A 2 -18.24 -15.55 -1.53
CA ARG A 2 -19.31 -15.92 -0.59
C ARG A 2 -19.47 -17.43 -0.49
N ASP A 3 -19.62 -18.13 -1.61
CA ASP A 3 -19.71 -19.61 -1.64
C ASP A 3 -18.53 -20.32 -1.02
N MET A 4 -17.32 -19.73 -1.10
CA MET A 4 -16.14 -20.30 -0.43
C MET A 4 -16.23 -20.14 1.09
N ALA A 5 -16.68 -18.98 1.56
CA ALA A 5 -16.90 -18.75 2.98
C ALA A 5 -17.98 -19.67 3.54
N ASP A 6 -19.11 -19.80 2.80
CA ASP A 6 -20.24 -20.66 3.18
C ASP A 6 -19.81 -22.15 3.24
N ARG A 7 -19.06 -22.63 2.23
CA ARG A 7 -18.50 -24.00 2.24
C ARG A 7 -17.53 -24.26 3.40
N ALA A 8 -16.78 -23.22 3.79
CA ALA A 8 -15.86 -23.31 4.92
C ALA A 8 -16.55 -23.05 6.28
N GLN A 9 -17.89 -22.89 6.30
CA GLN A 9 -18.65 -22.46 7.49
C GLN A 9 -18.07 -21.22 8.15
N GLY A 10 -17.42 -20.37 7.34
CA GLY A 10 -16.77 -19.14 7.74
C GLY A 10 -17.67 -17.90 7.57
N ARG A 11 -17.08 -16.76 7.84
CA ARG A 11 -17.71 -15.45 7.62
C ARG A 11 -16.91 -14.66 6.60
N LEU A 12 -17.61 -14.09 5.60
CA LEU A 12 -16.99 -13.18 4.66
C LEU A 12 -16.83 -11.80 5.32
N LEU A 13 -15.61 -11.28 5.29
CA LEU A 13 -15.29 -9.91 5.65
C LEU A 13 -14.44 -9.28 4.53
N LEU A 14 -14.91 -8.19 3.95
CA LEU A 14 -14.15 -7.39 3.01
C LEU A 14 -13.52 -6.23 3.78
N TYR A 15 -12.21 -6.09 3.67
CA TYR A 15 -11.43 -5.17 4.49
C TYR A 15 -10.78 -4.08 3.65
N GLN A 16 -10.89 -2.83 4.10
CA GLN A 16 -10.35 -1.64 3.43
C GLN A 16 -10.90 -1.41 2.00
N ILE A 17 -12.17 -1.74 1.77
CA ILE A 17 -12.79 -1.53 0.46
C ILE A 17 -13.03 -0.03 0.20
N THR A 18 -12.99 0.32 -1.08
CA THR A 18 -13.22 1.69 -1.57
C THR A 18 -14.69 1.94 -1.89
N ALA A 19 -15.08 3.21 -2.07
CA ALA A 19 -16.45 3.58 -2.40
C ALA A 19 -17.03 2.87 -3.64
N PRO A 20 -16.29 2.67 -4.75
CA PRO A 20 -16.78 1.92 -5.91
C PRO A 20 -17.16 0.45 -5.62
N MET A 21 -16.67 -0.14 -4.52
CA MET A 21 -16.97 -1.52 -4.14
C MET A 21 -18.23 -1.64 -3.29
N LEU A 22 -18.86 -0.52 -2.89
CA LEU A 22 -20.01 -0.54 -1.97
C LEU A 22 -21.23 -1.22 -2.58
N ASP A 23 -21.54 -0.96 -3.85
CA ASP A 23 -22.69 -1.58 -4.53
C ASP A 23 -22.55 -3.10 -4.57
N LEU A 24 -21.34 -3.61 -4.83
CA LEU A 24 -21.07 -5.05 -4.77
C LEU A 24 -21.29 -5.59 -3.35
N ALA A 25 -20.82 -4.90 -2.33
CA ALA A 25 -20.96 -5.32 -0.94
C ALA A 25 -22.44 -5.33 -0.51
N ILE A 26 -23.21 -4.31 -0.92
CA ILE A 26 -24.68 -4.22 -0.69
C ILE A 26 -25.39 -5.37 -1.40
N GLY A 27 -25.07 -5.62 -2.67
CA GLY A 27 -25.65 -6.72 -3.45
C GLY A 27 -25.33 -8.10 -2.87
N MET A 28 -24.25 -8.23 -2.12
CA MET A 28 -23.91 -9.43 -1.34
C MET A 28 -24.64 -9.50 0.02
N GLY A 29 -25.44 -8.52 0.39
CA GLY A 29 -26.15 -8.46 1.67
C GLY A 29 -25.20 -8.25 2.85
N LEU A 30 -24.13 -7.50 2.68
CA LEU A 30 -23.17 -7.21 3.76
C LEU A 30 -23.51 -5.88 4.44
N GLU A 31 -23.27 -5.82 5.75
CA GLU A 31 -23.28 -4.57 6.52
C GLU A 31 -21.99 -3.80 6.26
N ILE A 32 -22.09 -2.48 6.05
CA ILE A 32 -20.98 -1.61 5.72
C ILE A 32 -20.67 -0.68 6.88
N ILE A 33 -19.41 -0.62 7.26
CA ILE A 33 -18.90 0.26 8.32
C ILE A 33 -17.74 1.08 7.76
N LYS A 34 -17.75 2.41 7.95
CA LYS A 34 -16.56 3.23 7.68
C LYS A 34 -15.45 2.84 8.65
N TYR A 35 -14.31 2.41 8.11
CA TYR A 35 -13.16 1.95 8.90
C TYR A 35 -12.17 3.07 9.22
N GLY A 36 -12.02 4.02 8.29
CA GLY A 36 -11.08 5.12 8.40
C GLY A 36 -10.98 5.90 7.10
N GLU A 37 -9.88 6.59 6.92
CA GLU A 37 -9.58 7.33 5.70
C GLU A 37 -8.15 7.04 5.26
N GLU A 38 -7.94 6.96 3.96
CA GLU A 38 -6.63 6.81 3.34
C GLU A 38 -6.13 8.16 2.83
N ALA A 39 -4.86 8.44 3.09
CA ALA A 39 -4.21 9.65 2.64
C ALA A 39 -3.63 9.46 1.23
N VAL A 40 -4.12 10.19 0.26
CA VAL A 40 -3.73 10.10 -1.15
C VAL A 40 -3.19 11.43 -1.63
N VAL A 41 -2.01 11.42 -2.22
CA VAL A 41 -1.41 12.60 -2.85
C VAL A 41 -1.66 12.52 -4.35
N ASP A 42 -2.33 13.53 -4.92
CA ASP A 42 -2.42 13.70 -6.38
C ASP A 42 -1.05 14.15 -6.90
N LEU A 43 -0.39 13.27 -7.67
CA LEU A 43 0.93 13.56 -8.21
C LEU A 43 0.87 14.48 -9.43
N SER A 44 -0.27 14.60 -10.11
CA SER A 44 -0.40 15.50 -11.27
C SER A 44 -0.24 16.98 -10.88
N ALA A 45 -0.70 17.35 -9.68
CA ALA A 45 -0.63 18.68 -9.11
C ALA A 45 0.43 18.83 -8.00
N PHE A 46 1.20 17.77 -7.72
CA PHE A 46 2.15 17.80 -6.61
C PHE A 46 3.33 18.74 -6.88
N THR A 47 3.54 19.68 -5.98
CA THR A 47 4.74 20.51 -5.93
C THR A 47 5.12 20.80 -4.48
N LEU A 48 6.41 20.77 -4.22
CA LEU A 48 6.93 21.15 -2.89
C LEU A 48 6.81 22.66 -2.60
N ASP A 49 6.62 23.50 -3.62
CA ASP A 49 6.61 24.98 -3.49
C ASP A 49 5.26 25.54 -3.02
N THR A 50 4.61 24.83 -2.11
CA THR A 50 3.39 25.30 -1.45
C THR A 50 3.65 25.69 0.01
N PRO A 51 2.90 26.66 0.57
CA PRO A 51 2.99 26.97 2.00
C PRO A 51 2.71 25.78 2.91
N ARG A 52 1.81 24.90 2.50
CA ARG A 52 1.43 23.69 3.25
C ARG A 52 2.60 22.73 3.47
N LEU A 53 3.51 22.62 2.49
CA LEU A 53 4.67 21.71 2.53
C LEU A 53 5.94 22.35 3.11
N ARG A 54 5.85 23.57 3.69
CA ARG A 54 7.01 24.26 4.25
C ARG A 54 7.77 23.46 5.30
N SER A 55 7.04 22.75 6.18
CA SER A 55 7.67 21.94 7.23
C SER A 55 8.42 20.73 6.65
N VAL A 56 7.82 20.09 5.64
CA VAL A 56 8.40 18.94 4.93
C VAL A 56 9.65 19.35 4.17
N ARG A 57 9.60 20.49 3.40
CA ARG A 57 10.78 21.06 2.74
C ARG A 57 11.91 21.38 3.72
N LYS A 58 11.57 21.92 4.90
CA LYS A 58 12.58 22.23 5.92
C LYS A 58 13.25 20.96 6.43
N ALA A 59 12.48 19.92 6.69
CA ALA A 59 12.99 18.62 7.15
C ALA A 59 13.86 17.96 6.08
N GLU A 60 13.38 17.91 4.84
CA GLU A 60 14.13 17.38 3.68
C GLU A 60 15.48 18.06 3.53
N ARG A 61 15.50 19.42 3.46
CA ARG A 61 16.76 20.20 3.34
C ARG A 61 17.70 20.00 4.53
N ALA A 62 17.17 19.77 5.73
CA ALA A 62 18.00 19.52 6.90
C ALA A 62 18.73 18.18 6.82
N VAL A 63 18.04 17.15 6.27
CA VAL A 63 18.62 15.82 6.07
C VAL A 63 19.58 15.82 4.86
N ALA A 64 19.20 16.50 3.76
CA ALA A 64 20.08 16.68 2.60
C ALA A 64 21.44 17.31 2.97
N ARG A 65 21.43 18.35 3.84
CA ARG A 65 22.69 18.97 4.34
C ARG A 65 23.59 18.03 5.16
N LYS A 66 23.06 16.88 5.60
CA LYS A 66 23.86 15.83 6.26
C LYS A 66 24.39 14.80 5.28
N GLY A 67 24.38 15.10 3.98
CA GLY A 67 24.87 14.20 2.94
C GLY A 67 23.95 13.05 2.62
N ALA A 68 22.64 13.18 2.91
CA ALA A 68 21.68 12.13 2.57
C ALA A 68 21.48 12.02 1.06
N GLU A 69 21.52 10.79 0.57
CA GLU A 69 21.24 10.41 -0.81
C GLU A 69 19.98 9.56 -0.89
N PHE A 70 19.16 9.82 -1.90
CA PHE A 70 18.01 8.97 -2.25
C PHE A 70 18.37 8.06 -3.41
N ARG A 71 18.01 6.78 -3.31
CA ARG A 71 18.28 5.79 -4.36
C ARG A 71 17.13 4.79 -4.47
N ILE A 72 16.76 4.43 -5.70
CA ILE A 72 15.89 3.28 -5.96
C ILE A 72 16.75 2.10 -6.42
N VAL A 73 16.59 0.97 -5.74
CA VAL A 73 17.21 -0.31 -6.10
C VAL A 73 16.12 -1.18 -6.73
N PRO A 74 16.27 -1.58 -8.00
CA PRO A 74 15.31 -2.45 -8.66
C PRO A 74 15.28 -3.84 -8.03
N ALA A 75 14.14 -4.52 -8.07
CA ALA A 75 13.90 -5.83 -7.47
C ALA A 75 15.01 -6.84 -7.77
N ALA A 76 15.51 -6.87 -9.00
CA ALA A 76 16.59 -7.78 -9.41
C ALA A 76 17.92 -7.58 -8.64
N ALA A 77 18.19 -6.36 -8.12
CA ALA A 77 19.39 -6.03 -7.37
C ALA A 77 19.18 -6.09 -5.83
N VAL A 78 17.95 -6.20 -5.37
CA VAL A 78 17.62 -6.23 -3.92
C VAL A 78 18.33 -7.38 -3.17
N PRO A 79 18.50 -8.58 -3.71
CA PRO A 79 19.23 -9.65 -3.03
C PRO A 79 20.64 -9.26 -2.57
N VAL A 80 21.33 -8.37 -3.31
CA VAL A 80 22.69 -7.92 -3.00
C VAL A 80 22.76 -7.09 -1.71
N ILE A 81 21.69 -6.34 -1.41
CA ILE A 81 21.61 -5.45 -0.24
C ILE A 81 20.76 -6.00 0.90
N MET A 82 20.24 -7.23 0.76
CA MET A 82 19.25 -7.81 1.68
C MET A 82 19.74 -7.87 3.14
N ASP A 83 21.02 -8.15 3.37
CA ASP A 83 21.58 -8.19 4.73
C ASP A 83 21.64 -6.81 5.38
N GLU A 84 21.88 -5.76 4.59
CA GLU A 84 21.83 -4.39 5.11
C GLU A 84 20.39 -3.96 5.41
N LEU A 85 19.42 -4.35 4.58
CA LEU A 85 18.00 -4.12 4.86
C LEU A 85 17.57 -4.83 6.15
N ALA A 86 18.02 -6.09 6.35
CA ALA A 86 17.77 -6.84 7.57
C ALA A 86 18.34 -6.12 8.80
N ARG A 87 19.59 -5.65 8.72
CA ARG A 87 20.21 -4.87 9.81
C ARG A 87 19.39 -3.65 10.20
N VAL A 88 18.93 -2.84 9.21
CA VAL A 88 18.10 -1.66 9.46
C VAL A 88 16.76 -2.05 10.10
N SER A 89 16.14 -3.14 9.63
CA SER A 89 14.88 -3.63 10.16
C SER A 89 15.02 -4.12 11.60
N ASP A 90 16.06 -4.91 11.91
CA ASP A 90 16.31 -5.44 13.25
C ASP A 90 16.61 -4.32 14.25
N GLU A 91 17.34 -3.28 13.84
CA GLU A 91 17.58 -2.11 14.67
C GLU A 91 16.29 -1.35 14.96
N TRP A 92 15.45 -1.17 13.95
CA TRP A 92 14.14 -0.53 14.10
C TRP A 92 13.23 -1.29 15.07
N VAL A 93 13.13 -2.64 14.94
CA VAL A 93 12.31 -3.49 15.82
C VAL A 93 12.80 -3.38 17.26
N ARG A 94 14.10 -3.45 17.49
CA ARG A 94 14.70 -3.31 18.83
C ARG A 94 14.41 -1.94 19.46
N ALA A 95 14.53 -0.86 18.68
CA ALA A 95 14.27 0.51 19.17
C ALA A 95 12.80 0.72 19.54
N LYS A 96 11.87 0.13 18.81
CA LYS A 96 10.42 0.31 19.04
C LYS A 96 9.87 -0.52 20.21
N ARG A 97 10.59 -1.52 20.70
CA ARG A 97 10.13 -2.47 21.74
C ARG A 97 8.76 -3.09 21.45
N HIS A 98 8.41 -3.23 20.18
CA HIS A 98 7.13 -3.79 19.73
C HIS A 98 7.39 -5.01 18.86
N GLU A 99 6.54 -6.02 19.03
CA GLU A 99 6.48 -7.14 18.09
C GLU A 99 5.99 -6.64 16.72
N GLU A 100 6.55 -7.17 15.66
CA GLU A 100 6.04 -6.92 14.31
C GLU A 100 4.62 -7.43 14.18
N LYS A 101 3.75 -6.57 13.68
CA LYS A 101 2.35 -6.94 13.41
C LYS A 101 2.30 -7.71 12.10
N GLY A 102 1.42 -8.73 12.06
CA GLY A 102 1.12 -9.46 10.84
C GLY A 102 0.02 -8.80 10.01
N PHE A 103 -0.52 -9.51 9.08
CA PHE A 103 -1.66 -9.20 8.21
C PHE A 103 -1.93 -7.69 7.94
N SER A 104 -1.93 -7.29 6.69
CA SER A 104 -2.14 -5.90 6.21
C SER A 104 -1.11 -4.84 6.66
N LEU A 105 -0.06 -5.24 7.35
CA LEU A 105 1.08 -4.39 7.71
C LEU A 105 2.36 -5.10 7.27
N GLY A 106 3.23 -4.36 6.57
CA GLY A 106 4.49 -4.89 6.11
C GLY A 106 5.36 -5.40 7.26
N ARG A 107 5.86 -6.62 7.14
CA ARG A 107 6.92 -7.16 7.99
C ARG A 107 8.18 -7.39 7.16
N PHE A 108 9.32 -7.49 7.84
CA PHE A 108 10.55 -7.85 7.15
C PHE A 108 10.51 -9.34 6.80
N ASP A 109 10.47 -9.62 5.50
CA ASP A 109 10.50 -10.96 4.93
C ASP A 109 11.38 -10.93 3.68
N ARG A 110 12.47 -11.71 3.68
CA ARG A 110 13.46 -11.70 2.59
C ARG A 110 12.88 -12.19 1.26
N ASP A 111 12.04 -13.23 1.32
CA ASP A 111 11.41 -13.79 0.13
C ASP A 111 10.35 -12.87 -0.45
N TYR A 112 9.67 -12.10 0.39
CA TYR A 112 8.73 -11.08 -0.02
C TYR A 112 9.44 -9.87 -0.63
N LEU A 113 10.42 -9.29 0.09
CA LEU A 113 11.05 -8.02 -0.31
C LEU A 113 11.83 -8.11 -1.63
N ARG A 114 12.39 -9.28 -2.00
CA ARG A 114 13.10 -9.47 -3.28
C ARG A 114 12.24 -9.25 -4.51
N HIS A 115 10.91 -9.19 -4.38
CA HIS A 115 9.98 -8.98 -5.50
C HIS A 115 9.68 -7.50 -5.78
N PHE A 116 10.18 -6.58 -4.97
CA PHE A 116 9.85 -5.16 -5.03
C PHE A 116 11.07 -4.29 -5.26
N ASP A 117 10.88 -3.19 -5.96
CA ASP A 117 11.85 -2.09 -5.93
C ASP A 117 11.91 -1.51 -4.53
N ILE A 118 13.11 -1.15 -4.08
CA ILE A 118 13.35 -0.61 -2.75
C ILE A 118 13.87 0.82 -2.85
N ALA A 119 13.21 1.74 -2.17
CA ALA A 119 13.70 3.09 -1.97
C ALA A 119 14.63 3.13 -0.75
N LEU A 120 15.78 3.75 -0.89
CA LEU A 120 16.82 3.87 0.13
C LEU A 120 17.09 5.33 0.46
N VAL A 121 17.41 5.58 1.72
CA VAL A 121 18.14 6.77 2.15
C VAL A 121 19.50 6.32 2.65
N LEU A 122 20.58 6.87 2.06
CA LEU A 122 21.94 6.61 2.45
C LEU A 122 22.55 7.87 3.08
N ILE A 123 23.40 7.69 4.10
CA ILE A 123 24.26 8.75 4.65
C ILE A 123 25.64 8.11 4.82
N ASP A 124 26.67 8.78 4.34
CA ASP A 124 28.06 8.26 4.32
C ASP A 124 28.16 6.84 3.72
N GLY A 125 27.38 6.60 2.64
CA GLY A 125 27.33 5.32 1.94
C GLY A 125 26.59 4.18 2.67
N ARG A 126 26.05 4.43 3.86
CA ARG A 126 25.30 3.43 4.66
C ARG A 126 23.80 3.61 4.53
N ILE A 127 23.05 2.52 4.43
CA ILE A 127 21.59 2.56 4.44
C ILE A 127 21.10 2.94 5.84
N VAL A 128 20.42 4.09 5.96
CA VAL A 128 19.83 4.58 7.21
C VAL A 128 18.31 4.45 7.23
N ALA A 129 17.67 4.37 6.05
CA ALA A 129 16.22 4.09 5.92
C ALA A 129 15.93 3.40 4.59
N PHE A 130 14.82 2.65 4.56
CA PHE A 130 14.31 2.05 3.34
C PHE A 130 12.79 1.93 3.35
N ALA A 131 12.20 1.78 2.16
CA ALA A 131 10.81 1.36 1.95
C ALA A 131 10.71 0.51 0.68
N ASN A 132 9.88 -0.57 0.71
CA ASN A 132 9.53 -1.27 -0.52
C ASN A 132 8.37 -0.57 -1.22
N LEU A 133 8.34 -0.68 -2.55
CA LEU A 133 7.39 0.04 -3.40
C LEU A 133 6.32 -0.91 -3.93
N TRP A 134 5.07 -0.50 -3.81
CA TRP A 134 3.93 -1.09 -4.51
C TRP A 134 3.57 -0.21 -5.68
N LEU A 135 3.66 -0.75 -6.87
CA LEU A 135 3.55 -0.01 -8.12
C LEU A 135 2.52 -0.69 -9.02
N THR A 136 1.53 0.07 -9.50
CA THR A 136 0.58 -0.45 -10.50
C THR A 136 1.19 -0.39 -11.90
N ALA A 137 0.93 -1.42 -12.71
CA ALA A 137 1.48 -1.52 -14.06
C ALA A 137 0.99 -0.39 -14.98
N ASP A 138 -0.24 0.09 -14.77
CA ASP A 138 -0.86 1.20 -15.51
C ASP A 138 -0.44 2.58 -15.00
N ARG A 139 0.45 2.64 -14.00
CA ARG A 139 0.90 3.87 -13.33
C ARG A 139 -0.22 4.70 -12.71
N SER A 140 -1.35 4.07 -12.41
CA SER A 140 -2.45 4.75 -11.71
C SER A 140 -2.08 5.12 -10.29
N GLU A 141 -1.32 4.25 -9.60
CA GLU A 141 -1.00 4.44 -8.19
C GLU A 141 0.39 3.87 -7.84
N ALA A 142 1.07 4.57 -6.95
CA ALA A 142 2.26 4.09 -6.24
C ALA A 142 2.03 4.19 -4.73
N SER A 143 2.64 3.29 -3.97
CA SER A 143 2.61 3.31 -2.51
C SER A 143 3.82 2.59 -1.91
N VAL A 144 3.91 2.63 -0.59
CA VAL A 144 4.87 1.86 0.20
C VAL A 144 4.12 0.94 1.17
N ASP A 145 4.72 -0.20 1.48
CA ASP A 145 4.18 -1.13 2.46
C ASP A 145 5.06 -1.15 3.72
N LEU A 146 6.25 -1.76 3.64
CA LEU A 146 7.22 -1.78 4.74
C LEU A 146 8.15 -0.59 4.64
N MET A 147 8.26 0.20 5.71
CA MET A 147 9.26 1.25 5.84
C MET A 147 9.99 1.15 7.17
N ARG A 148 11.30 1.31 7.16
CA ARG A 148 12.17 1.21 8.34
C ARG A 148 13.25 2.27 8.29
N GLN A 149 13.70 2.70 9.47
CA GLN A 149 14.90 3.53 9.63
C GLN A 149 15.65 3.10 10.87
N VAL A 150 16.96 3.29 10.88
CA VAL A 150 17.78 3.09 12.08
C VAL A 150 17.43 4.13 13.15
N ASP A 151 17.66 3.80 14.42
CA ASP A 151 17.36 4.71 15.54
C ASP A 151 18.21 5.99 15.48
N ALA A 152 19.45 5.86 15.06
CA ALA A 152 20.39 6.98 14.89
C ALA A 152 20.15 7.84 13.64
N ALA A 153 19.12 7.55 12.83
CA ALA A 153 18.81 8.35 11.66
C ALA A 153 18.44 9.80 12.05
N PRO A 154 18.93 10.81 11.29
CA PRO A 154 18.61 12.20 11.55
C PRO A 154 17.09 12.43 11.61
N PRO A 155 16.58 13.31 12.51
CA PRO A 155 15.19 13.72 12.48
C PRO A 155 14.80 14.27 11.10
N GLY A 156 13.68 13.77 10.56
CA GLY A 156 13.20 14.12 9.22
C GLY A 156 13.65 13.16 8.11
N THR A 157 14.40 12.08 8.42
CA THR A 157 14.83 11.07 7.42
C THR A 157 13.64 10.48 6.67
N MET A 158 12.51 10.20 7.35
CA MET A 158 11.31 9.72 6.66
C MET A 158 10.63 10.81 5.84
N ASP A 159 10.70 12.08 6.25
CA ASP A 159 10.22 13.18 5.41
C ASP A 159 11.08 13.33 4.14
N PHE A 160 12.41 13.17 4.26
CA PHE A 160 13.31 13.12 3.11
C PHE A 160 12.94 11.97 2.16
N LEU A 161 12.77 10.76 2.70
CA LEU A 161 12.37 9.58 1.91
C LEU A 161 11.06 9.83 1.14
N PHE A 162 10.01 10.30 1.80
CA PHE A 162 8.72 10.54 1.17
C PHE A 162 8.75 11.67 0.13
N VAL A 163 9.47 12.75 0.38
CA VAL A 163 9.62 13.83 -0.62
C VAL A 163 10.21 13.28 -1.91
N HIS A 164 11.32 12.56 -1.81
CA HIS A 164 11.98 12.00 -2.98
C HIS A 164 11.17 10.88 -3.64
N LEU A 165 10.40 10.09 -2.87
CA LEU A 165 9.46 9.11 -3.42
C LEU A 165 8.34 9.76 -4.23
N LEU A 166 7.72 10.83 -3.70
CA LEU A 166 6.66 11.56 -4.41
C LEU A 166 7.18 12.16 -5.71
N GLN A 167 8.35 12.80 -5.69
CA GLN A 167 9.00 13.35 -6.88
C GLN A 167 9.39 12.27 -7.88
N TRP A 168 9.92 11.15 -7.41
CA TRP A 168 10.29 10.02 -8.25
C TRP A 168 9.06 9.39 -8.91
N ALA A 169 7.98 9.16 -8.17
CA ALA A 169 6.75 8.61 -8.70
C ALA A 169 6.10 9.55 -9.72
N GLN A 170 6.07 10.86 -9.44
CA GLN A 170 5.60 11.90 -10.37
C GLN A 170 6.41 11.88 -11.68
N ALA A 171 7.75 11.88 -11.58
CA ALA A 171 8.65 11.83 -12.76
C ALA A 171 8.50 10.54 -13.58
N ARG A 172 8.02 9.45 -12.97
CA ARG A 172 7.71 8.18 -13.63
C ARG A 172 6.30 8.13 -14.21
N GLY A 173 5.50 9.19 -14.05
CA GLY A 173 4.15 9.31 -14.59
C GLY A 173 3.09 8.56 -13.77
N TYR A 174 3.34 8.26 -12.49
CA TYR A 174 2.30 7.83 -11.58
C TYR A 174 1.35 8.97 -11.30
N ARG A 175 0.04 8.68 -11.27
CA ARG A 175 -0.99 9.71 -11.05
C ARG A 175 -1.23 9.99 -9.58
N ARG A 176 -1.11 8.99 -8.74
CA ARG A 176 -1.43 9.06 -7.31
C ARG A 176 -0.34 8.37 -6.49
N PHE A 177 -0.15 8.88 -5.27
CA PHE A 177 0.67 8.20 -4.27
C PHE A 177 -0.12 8.04 -2.98
N THR A 178 -0.35 6.80 -2.55
CA THR A 178 -1.02 6.56 -1.28
C THR A 178 -0.01 6.44 -0.13
N LEU A 179 -0.26 7.25 0.91
CA LEU A 179 0.48 7.21 2.16
C LEU A 179 -0.11 6.17 3.14
N GLY A 180 -1.13 5.44 2.67
CA GLY A 180 -1.83 4.43 3.43
C GLY A 180 -2.92 4.98 4.35
N ILE A 181 -3.61 4.07 5.04
CA ILE A 181 -4.80 4.37 5.85
C ILE A 181 -4.44 5.01 7.21
N ALA A 182 -5.32 5.89 7.68
CA ALA A 182 -5.42 6.33 9.06
C ALA A 182 -6.69 5.68 9.68
N PRO A 183 -6.55 4.55 10.39
CA PRO A 183 -7.69 3.84 10.95
C PRO A 183 -8.50 4.73 11.89
N LEU A 184 -9.81 4.54 11.90
CA LEU A 184 -10.79 5.27 12.74
C LEU A 184 -10.81 6.79 12.51
N SER A 185 -10.08 7.32 11.52
CA SER A 185 -10.14 8.73 11.17
C SER A 185 -11.42 9.05 10.39
N GLY A 186 -11.93 10.29 10.51
CA GLY A 186 -13.15 10.72 9.83
C GLY A 186 -14.43 9.99 10.31
N ILE A 187 -14.35 9.27 11.44
CA ILE A 187 -15.52 8.70 12.11
C ILE A 187 -15.98 9.72 13.15
N GLU A 188 -16.96 10.52 12.75
CA GLU A 188 -17.53 11.51 13.66
C GLU A 188 -18.53 10.83 14.59
N GLY A 189 -18.37 11.08 15.88
CA GLY A 189 -19.34 10.69 16.93
C GLY A 189 -20.60 11.58 16.88
N ARG A 190 -21.31 11.59 15.76
CA ARG A 190 -22.55 12.37 15.61
C ARG A 190 -23.62 11.85 16.56
N ARG A 191 -24.50 12.74 17.01
CA ARG A 191 -25.58 12.41 17.98
C ARG A 191 -26.43 11.22 17.54
N LEU A 192 -26.69 11.07 16.25
CA LEU A 192 -27.44 9.99 15.64
C LEU A 192 -26.59 8.84 15.10
N ALA A 193 -25.27 8.84 15.36
CA ALA A 193 -24.42 7.76 14.90
C ALA A 193 -24.77 6.45 15.61
N PRO A 194 -24.67 5.31 14.92
CA PRO A 194 -24.86 3.99 15.52
C PRO A 194 -23.94 3.79 16.76
N ALA A 195 -24.37 2.95 17.70
CA ALA A 195 -23.61 2.71 18.94
C ALA A 195 -22.16 2.28 18.69
N TRP A 196 -21.89 1.50 17.65
CA TRP A 196 -20.55 1.10 17.25
C TRP A 196 -19.68 2.29 16.82
N ALA A 197 -20.25 3.29 16.11
CA ALA A 197 -19.50 4.48 15.70
C ALA A 197 -19.11 5.34 16.89
N LYS A 198 -19.98 5.40 17.92
CA LYS A 198 -19.67 6.05 19.20
C LYS A 198 -18.56 5.32 19.95
N ALA A 199 -18.62 3.97 19.96
CA ALA A 199 -17.57 3.14 20.55
C ALA A 199 -16.24 3.29 19.79
N ALA A 200 -16.26 3.29 18.45
CA ALA A 200 -15.09 3.52 17.62
C ALA A 200 -14.48 4.91 17.84
N ALA A 201 -15.31 5.96 17.93
CA ALA A 201 -14.86 7.33 18.25
C ALA A 201 -14.28 7.44 19.66
N LEU A 202 -14.79 6.64 20.61
CA LEU A 202 -14.25 6.56 21.97
C LEU A 202 -12.89 5.86 21.96
N VAL A 203 -12.76 4.75 21.24
CA VAL A 203 -11.50 4.02 21.05
C VAL A 203 -10.48 4.91 20.34
N PHE A 204 -10.89 5.66 19.31
CA PHE A 204 -10.01 6.61 18.63
C PHE A 204 -9.49 7.72 19.57
N ARG A 205 -10.38 8.26 20.45
CA ARG A 205 -9.99 9.30 21.40
C ARG A 205 -9.14 8.80 22.57
N HIS A 206 -9.39 7.59 23.07
CA HIS A 206 -8.73 7.06 24.27
C HIS A 206 -7.72 5.94 23.95
N GLY A 207 -7.80 5.33 22.77
CA GLY A 207 -6.87 4.30 22.30
C GLY A 207 -5.50 4.83 21.84
N GLU A 208 -5.30 6.15 21.91
CA GLU A 208 -4.04 6.82 21.54
C GLU A 208 -2.82 6.27 22.29
N ARG A 209 -3.00 5.83 23.54
CA ARG A 209 -1.94 5.16 24.32
C ARG A 209 -1.47 3.83 23.70
N PHE A 210 -2.30 3.21 22.84
CA PHE A 210 -2.01 1.91 22.25
C PHE A 210 -1.59 1.98 20.80
N TYR A 211 -1.96 3.01 20.01
CA TYR A 211 -1.80 2.99 18.55
C TYR A 211 -1.29 4.27 17.89
N GLY A 212 -1.23 5.41 18.58
CA GLY A 212 -0.76 6.67 17.98
C GLY A 212 -1.53 7.12 16.73
N PHE A 213 -2.84 6.79 16.62
CA PHE A 213 -3.64 7.04 15.41
C PHE A 213 -3.69 8.52 15.00
N ARG A 214 -3.74 9.44 15.99
CA ARG A 214 -3.70 10.87 15.70
C ARG A 214 -2.35 11.32 15.20
N GLY A 215 -1.27 10.79 15.79
CA GLY A 215 0.09 11.06 15.33
C GLY A 215 0.30 10.60 13.89
N LEU A 216 -0.24 9.43 13.53
CA LEU A 216 -0.19 8.92 12.16
C LEU A 216 -0.95 9.82 11.17
N ARG A 217 -2.18 10.25 11.53
CA ARG A 217 -2.94 11.19 10.70
C ARG A 217 -2.21 12.52 10.57
N ALA A 218 -1.75 13.11 11.67
CA ALA A 218 -1.02 14.36 11.67
C ALA A 218 0.29 14.29 10.87
N TYR A 219 0.98 13.14 10.89
CA TYR A 219 2.15 12.92 10.06
C TYR A 219 1.81 12.97 8.57
N LYS A 220 0.76 12.25 8.14
CA LYS A 220 0.33 12.22 6.73
C LYS A 220 -0.22 13.57 6.26
N GLU A 221 -0.89 14.32 7.14
CA GLU A 221 -1.42 15.66 6.85
C GLU A 221 -0.34 16.64 6.39
N LYS A 222 0.92 16.44 6.79
CA LYS A 222 2.06 17.25 6.33
C LYS A 222 2.21 17.29 4.82
N TYR A 223 1.77 16.24 4.12
CA TYR A 223 1.87 16.11 2.66
C TYR A 223 0.66 16.66 1.93
N ALA A 224 -0.28 17.29 2.66
CA ALA A 224 -1.54 17.85 2.14
C ALA A 224 -2.34 16.86 1.27
N PRO A 225 -2.56 15.60 1.74
CA PRO A 225 -3.25 14.60 0.97
C PRO A 225 -4.74 14.89 0.87
N GLU A 226 -5.39 14.28 -0.11
CA GLU A 226 -6.82 14.05 -0.11
C GLU A 226 -7.12 12.84 0.79
N TRP A 227 -8.21 12.92 1.55
CA TRP A 227 -8.63 11.85 2.45
C TRP A 227 -9.79 11.07 1.87
N GLU A 228 -9.53 9.85 1.45
CA GLU A 228 -10.53 8.96 0.87
C GLU A 228 -11.08 7.98 1.90
N PRO A 229 -12.41 7.81 2.00
CA PRO A 229 -12.98 6.87 2.95
C PRO A 229 -12.64 5.42 2.59
N ARG A 230 -12.36 4.61 3.61
CA ARG A 230 -12.20 3.17 3.52
C ARG A 230 -13.21 2.48 4.42
N TYR A 231 -13.74 1.36 3.94
CA TYR A 231 -14.85 0.66 4.57
C TYR A 231 -14.47 -0.79 4.88
N ILE A 232 -15.19 -1.34 5.83
CA ILE A 232 -15.28 -2.79 6.09
C ILE A 232 -16.70 -3.20 5.74
N ALA A 233 -16.85 -4.32 5.02
CA ALA A 233 -18.15 -4.92 4.77
C ALA A 233 -18.15 -6.37 5.26
N GLY A 234 -19.17 -6.75 6.02
CA GLY A 234 -19.23 -8.06 6.65
C GLY A 234 -20.65 -8.48 7.06
N PRO A 235 -20.78 -9.55 7.83
CA PRO A 235 -22.09 -10.06 8.24
C PRO A 235 -22.78 -9.08 9.20
N HIS A 236 -24.10 -9.09 9.22
CA HIS A 236 -24.90 -8.21 10.07
C HIS A 236 -24.80 -8.51 11.57
N GLY A 237 -24.99 -7.48 12.39
CA GLY A 237 -25.21 -7.57 13.81
C GLY A 237 -24.05 -8.22 14.59
N LEU A 238 -24.35 -9.24 15.41
CA LEU A 238 -23.34 -9.95 16.21
C LEU A 238 -22.29 -10.65 15.36
N GLY A 239 -22.63 -11.01 14.10
CA GLY A 239 -21.68 -11.54 13.13
C GLY A 239 -20.56 -10.56 12.83
N MET A 240 -20.86 -9.29 12.66
CA MET A 240 -19.89 -8.22 12.44
C MET A 240 -18.93 -8.06 13.63
N LEU A 241 -19.46 -8.07 14.86
CA LEU A 241 -18.61 -7.95 16.06
C LEU A 241 -17.60 -9.10 16.17
N LYS A 242 -18.07 -10.34 15.86
CA LYS A 242 -17.17 -11.52 15.83
C LYS A 242 -16.12 -11.38 14.73
N ALA A 243 -16.51 -10.96 13.53
CA ALA A 243 -15.60 -10.76 12.40
C ALA A 243 -14.56 -9.66 12.69
N LEU A 244 -14.95 -8.55 13.29
CA LEU A 244 -14.03 -7.48 13.70
C LEU A 244 -13.04 -7.94 14.78
N ARG A 245 -13.51 -8.76 15.75
CA ARG A 245 -12.62 -9.36 16.75
C ARG A 245 -11.60 -10.30 16.09
N ASP A 246 -12.04 -11.12 15.15
CA ASP A 246 -11.17 -12.06 14.44
C ASP A 246 -10.16 -11.31 13.55
N LEU A 247 -10.59 -10.23 12.85
CA LEU A 247 -9.71 -9.32 12.15
C LEU A 247 -8.67 -8.69 13.07
N SER A 248 -9.10 -8.18 14.23
CA SER A 248 -8.19 -7.58 15.23
C SER A 248 -7.13 -8.58 15.72
N ARG A 249 -7.53 -9.83 15.93
CA ARG A 249 -6.59 -10.90 16.28
C ARG A 249 -5.64 -11.23 15.15
N LEU A 250 -6.12 -11.25 13.91
CA LEU A 250 -5.31 -11.52 12.73
C LEU A 250 -4.24 -10.44 12.55
N VAL A 251 -4.62 -9.16 12.69
CA VAL A 251 -3.70 -8.01 12.59
C VAL A 251 -2.70 -7.99 13.75
N GLY A 252 -3.13 -8.34 14.96
CA GLY A 252 -2.32 -8.29 16.18
C GLY A 252 -1.45 -9.52 16.45
N ARG A 253 -1.60 -10.61 15.68
CA ARG A 253 -0.77 -11.80 15.86
C ARG A 253 0.55 -11.63 15.10
N PRO A 254 1.71 -11.88 15.74
CA PRO A 254 2.89 -12.18 14.97
C PRO A 254 2.57 -13.41 14.11
N MET A 255 2.78 -13.31 12.80
CA MET A 255 2.63 -14.50 11.95
C MET A 255 3.77 -15.45 12.32
N VAL A 256 3.46 -16.46 13.14
CA VAL A 256 4.26 -17.67 13.22
C VAL A 256 4.27 -18.23 11.81
N GLU A 257 5.44 -18.60 11.31
CA GLU A 257 5.59 -19.31 10.04
C GLU A 257 4.55 -20.43 9.97
N ALA A 258 3.45 -20.14 9.32
CA ALA A 258 2.61 -21.18 8.80
C ALA A 258 3.42 -21.75 7.65
N SER A 259 4.14 -22.85 7.91
CA SER A 259 4.45 -23.83 6.88
C SER A 259 3.14 -24.00 6.09
N SER A 260 3.13 -23.40 4.90
CA SER A 260 1.97 -23.39 4.04
C SER A 260 1.54 -24.84 3.85
N PRO A 261 0.37 -25.29 4.33
CA PRO A 261 -0.23 -26.42 3.70
C PRO A 261 -0.46 -25.97 2.27
N HIS A 262 0.24 -26.55 1.32
CA HIS A 262 -0.05 -26.41 -0.08
C HIS A 262 -1.56 -26.59 -0.22
N LEU A 263 -2.30 -25.49 -0.43
CA LEU A 263 -3.60 -25.54 -1.06
C LEU A 263 -3.30 -26.04 -2.48
N ALA A 264 -3.23 -27.35 -2.61
CA ALA A 264 -3.28 -27.99 -3.90
C ALA A 264 -4.59 -27.53 -4.50
N LEU A 265 -4.51 -26.58 -5.43
CA LEU A 265 -5.61 -26.29 -6.32
C LEU A 265 -6.04 -27.65 -6.88
N PRO A 266 -7.33 -28.03 -6.80
CA PRO A 266 -7.79 -29.26 -7.42
C PRO A 266 -7.35 -29.25 -8.87
N ALA A 267 -6.62 -30.30 -9.27
CA ALA A 267 -6.17 -30.48 -10.64
C ALA A 267 -7.37 -30.28 -11.56
N ARG A 268 -7.21 -29.39 -12.52
CA ARG A 268 -8.20 -29.14 -13.58
C ARG A 268 -8.49 -30.50 -14.21
N PRO A 269 -9.73 -30.95 -14.28
CA PRO A 269 -10.01 -32.25 -14.91
C PRO A 269 -9.45 -32.22 -16.31
N ALA A 270 -8.66 -33.22 -16.65
CA ALA A 270 -8.12 -33.43 -18.00
C ALA A 270 -9.31 -33.38 -18.96
N ARG A 271 -9.31 -32.45 -19.91
CA ARG A 271 -10.24 -32.48 -21.04
C ARG A 271 -9.89 -33.75 -21.81
N GLY A 272 -10.88 -34.64 -21.89
CA GLY A 272 -10.78 -35.83 -22.69
C GLY A 272 -10.39 -35.49 -24.12
N ASP A 273 -9.46 -36.27 -24.64
CA ASP A 273 -9.08 -36.30 -26.06
C ASP A 273 -10.33 -36.54 -26.90
N GLY A 274 -10.65 -35.57 -27.73
CA GLY A 274 -11.74 -35.67 -28.69
C GLY A 274 -11.72 -34.53 -29.69
N GLY A 275 -11.09 -34.73 -30.83
CA GLY A 275 -11.30 -33.90 -32.02
C GLY A 275 -10.20 -32.91 -32.35
N ALA A 276 -9.40 -33.29 -33.35
CA ALA A 276 -8.48 -32.43 -34.05
C ALA A 276 -9.20 -31.18 -34.58
N ASP A 277 -8.81 -30.02 -34.09
CA ASP A 277 -9.10 -28.76 -34.78
C ASP A 277 -7.79 -28.04 -35.06
N ARG A 278 -7.51 -27.97 -36.35
CA ARG A 278 -6.35 -27.33 -36.96
C ARG A 278 -6.45 -25.80 -36.70
N PRO A 279 -5.37 -25.12 -36.33
CA PRO A 279 -5.40 -23.67 -36.21
C PRO A 279 -5.59 -23.01 -37.58
N PRO A 280 -6.35 -21.90 -37.66
CA PRO A 280 -6.53 -21.16 -38.90
C PRO A 280 -5.20 -20.51 -39.32
N THR A 281 -4.88 -20.68 -40.61
CA THR A 281 -3.76 -20.06 -41.31
C THR A 281 -3.89 -18.53 -41.29
N PRO A 282 -2.81 -17.78 -41.03
CA PRO A 282 -2.84 -16.33 -41.10
C PRO A 282 -2.96 -15.85 -42.56
N PRO A 283 -3.66 -14.73 -42.82
CA PRO A 283 -3.76 -14.18 -44.16
C PRO A 283 -2.41 -13.63 -44.66
N PRO A 284 -2.17 -13.60 -46.00
CA PRO A 284 -0.90 -13.15 -46.58
C PRO A 284 -0.69 -11.66 -46.34
N ALA A 285 0.57 -11.29 -46.08
CA ALA A 285 1.03 -9.93 -45.94
C ALA A 285 0.78 -9.12 -47.21
N ALA A 286 0.02 -8.03 -47.11
CA ALA A 286 -0.10 -7.07 -48.21
C ALA A 286 1.18 -6.26 -48.32
N ASN A 287 1.86 -6.44 -49.43
CA ASN A 287 2.91 -5.57 -49.95
C ASN A 287 2.33 -4.18 -50.21
N ASN A 288 2.82 -3.16 -49.51
CA ASN A 288 2.71 -1.78 -49.96
C ASN A 288 4.12 -1.19 -50.08
N ALA A 289 4.74 -1.47 -51.22
CA ALA A 289 5.74 -0.60 -51.79
C ALA A 289 4.99 0.31 -52.79
N ALA A 290 5.21 1.60 -52.65
CA ALA A 290 5.10 2.69 -53.59
C ALA A 290 4.38 3.90 -53.00
N ALA A 291 5.15 4.89 -52.61
CA ALA A 291 5.15 6.21 -53.24
C ALA A 291 6.08 7.14 -52.42
N ALA A 292 7.34 7.12 -52.83
CA ALA A 292 8.16 8.35 -52.77
C ALA A 292 7.83 9.12 -54.03
N GLU A 293 7.52 10.38 -53.93
CA GLU A 293 7.90 11.48 -54.81
C GLU A 293 6.90 12.63 -54.73
N THR A 294 7.48 13.72 -54.69
CA THR A 294 7.17 15.06 -55.13
C THR A 294 6.95 16.09 -54.02
N ALA A 295 7.96 16.86 -53.98
CA ALA A 295 8.08 18.32 -54.22
C ALA A 295 7.57 19.17 -53.09
N GLY A 296 8.28 20.07 -52.46
CA GLY A 296 9.21 21.06 -53.03
C GLY A 296 8.56 22.42 -53.00
N VAL A 297 9.21 23.37 -52.26
CA VAL A 297 9.24 24.82 -52.53
C VAL A 297 8.09 25.71 -51.97
N ALA A 298 8.58 26.73 -51.23
CA ALA A 298 8.13 28.14 -51.06
C ALA A 298 7.05 28.39 -49.99
N ALA A 299 7.29 29.13 -49.02
CA ALA A 299 7.65 30.51 -48.73
C ALA A 299 7.73 30.68 -47.19
#